data_a92c0542d0f38a40612a15145ccbb075
#
_entry.id   a92c0542d0f38a40612a15145ccbb075
#
_cell.length_a   1.000
_cell.length_b   1.000
_cell.length_c   1.000
_cell.angle_alpha   90.00
_cell.angle_beta   90.00
_cell.angle_gamma   90.00
#
_symmetry.space_group_name_H-M   'P 1'
#
loop_
_entity.id
_entity.type
_entity.pdbx_description
1 polymer ?
#
loop_
_entity_poly.entity_id
_entity_poly.type
_entity_poly.pdbx_seq_one_letter_code
_entity_poly.pdbx_strand_id
1 'polypeptide(L)'
;ITGALANLQDRTFDFIINPYDDTTSLNVMKEFLSDTGGRWAWDKQLYGHSFGTTTGTYAQLGTKGELRNNQHETLLGVNKSPSPSWAWSAAYTGAAAVSLRNDPGRPLQSLAVQGVLAPELQDRFELTERNNLLYSGISTFTVDDDGTVRIENLITTYQKNGSGDADDSYPEVETLFSLMFVTRYLRTAVTS
;
A
#
# COMPACT_ATOMS: atom_id res chain seq x y z
N ILE A 1 9.45 6.89 14.54
CA ILE A 1 8.83 7.36 13.29
C ILE A 1 8.26 8.79 13.44
N THR A 2 7.55 9.13 14.53
CA THR A 2 6.87 10.42 14.73
C THR A 2 7.76 11.63 14.47
N GLY A 3 8.99 11.66 15.01
CA GLY A 3 9.94 12.77 14.79
C GLY A 3 10.38 12.91 13.32
N ALA A 4 10.50 11.79 12.59
CA ALA A 4 10.82 11.82 11.17
C ALA A 4 9.66 12.39 10.35
N LEU A 5 8.43 12.00 10.66
CA LEU A 5 7.23 12.52 9.98
C LEU A 5 7.01 14.01 10.24
N ALA A 6 7.26 14.49 11.46
CA ALA A 6 7.18 15.91 11.78
C ALA A 6 8.14 16.78 10.94
N ASN A 7 9.32 16.24 10.58
CA ASN A 7 10.29 16.93 9.74
C ASN A 7 9.87 17.03 8.26
N LEU A 8 8.85 16.31 7.82
CA LEU A 8 8.33 16.41 6.45
C LEU A 8 7.57 17.72 6.22
N GLN A 9 7.04 18.31 7.28
CA GLN A 9 6.25 19.56 7.20
C GLN A 9 5.22 19.52 6.05
N ASP A 10 5.09 20.59 5.29
CA ASP A 10 4.13 20.71 4.18
C ASP A 10 4.68 20.22 2.82
N ARG A 11 5.80 19.51 2.82
CA ARG A 11 6.32 18.92 1.59
C ARG A 11 5.38 17.83 1.09
N THR A 12 5.12 17.81 -0.21
CA THR A 12 4.24 16.81 -0.85
C THR A 12 5.02 15.57 -1.22
N PHE A 13 4.51 14.41 -0.80
CA PHE A 13 5.06 13.09 -1.13
C PHE A 13 3.90 12.16 -1.47
N ASP A 14 3.81 11.74 -2.73
CA ASP A 14 2.74 10.84 -3.19
C ASP A 14 3.00 9.40 -2.75
N PHE A 15 4.25 8.96 -2.80
CA PHE A 15 4.68 7.63 -2.44
C PHE A 15 5.54 7.70 -1.17
N ILE A 16 5.08 7.07 -0.11
CA ILE A 16 5.78 7.02 1.18
C ILE A 16 6.11 5.57 1.49
N ILE A 17 7.38 5.21 1.43
CA ILE A 17 7.84 3.88 1.79
C ILE A 17 7.96 3.80 3.30
N ASN A 18 7.16 2.93 3.92
CA ASN A 18 7.23 2.64 5.35
C ASN A 18 7.98 1.31 5.57
N PRO A 19 9.19 1.34 6.14
CA PRO A 19 9.96 0.13 6.41
C PRO A 19 9.50 -0.61 7.67
N TYR A 20 8.59 -0.02 8.45
CA TYR A 20 8.11 -0.56 9.73
C TYR A 20 6.72 -1.17 9.56
N ASP A 21 6.53 -2.36 10.08
CA ASP A 21 5.26 -3.08 10.03
C ASP A 21 4.66 -3.37 11.42
N ASP A 22 5.24 -2.81 12.47
CA ASP A 22 4.67 -2.88 13.81
C ASP A 22 3.44 -1.98 13.94
N THR A 23 2.48 -2.41 14.77
CA THR A 23 1.19 -1.74 14.94
C THR A 23 1.32 -0.27 15.35
N THR A 24 2.30 0.05 16.17
CA THR A 24 2.52 1.45 16.64
C THR A 24 2.94 2.34 15.48
N SER A 25 3.93 1.91 14.69
CA SER A 25 4.40 2.66 13.53
C SER A 25 3.33 2.80 12.45
N LEU A 26 2.56 1.74 12.19
CA LEU A 26 1.45 1.77 11.24
C LEU A 26 0.34 2.72 11.71
N ASN A 27 0.02 2.77 13.00
CA ASN A 27 -0.98 3.70 13.54
C ASN A 27 -0.52 5.16 13.45
N VAL A 28 0.74 5.45 13.74
CA VAL A 28 1.31 6.79 13.55
C VAL A 28 1.23 7.22 12.08
N MET A 29 1.50 6.31 11.13
CA MET A 29 1.36 6.59 9.70
C MET A 29 -0.11 6.81 9.31
N LYS A 30 -1.04 6.03 9.86
CA LYS A 30 -2.48 6.19 9.65
C LYS A 30 -2.96 7.58 10.08
N GLU A 31 -2.57 8.03 11.28
CA GLU A 31 -2.91 9.36 11.78
C GLU A 31 -2.26 10.47 10.93
N PHE A 32 -1.00 10.29 10.54
CA PHE A 32 -0.28 11.24 9.69
C PHE A 32 -0.95 11.45 8.32
N LEU A 33 -1.51 10.40 7.72
CA LEU A 33 -2.21 10.46 6.43
C LEU A 33 -3.72 10.65 6.55
N SER A 34 -4.28 10.71 7.74
CA SER A 34 -5.73 10.74 8.01
C SER A 34 -6.44 11.89 7.25
N ASP A 35 -7.70 11.64 6.90
CA ASP A 35 -8.63 12.64 6.34
C ASP A 35 -9.08 13.66 7.40
N THR A 36 -8.92 13.32 8.69
CA THR A 36 -9.26 14.19 9.81
C THR A 36 -8.00 14.63 10.53
N GLY A 37 -7.54 15.84 10.25
CA GLY A 37 -6.35 16.45 10.88
C GLY A 37 -5.01 15.93 10.35
N GLY A 38 -4.97 14.90 9.51
CA GLY A 38 -3.78 14.40 8.80
C GLY A 38 -3.53 15.12 7.48
N ARG A 39 -2.71 14.53 6.63
CA ARG A 39 -2.32 15.14 5.33
C ARG A 39 -3.46 15.19 4.30
N TRP A 40 -4.43 14.27 4.39
CA TRP A 40 -5.60 14.25 3.53
C TRP A 40 -6.70 15.20 3.97
N ALA A 41 -6.57 15.81 5.16
CA ALA A 41 -7.57 16.76 5.67
C ALA A 41 -7.83 17.89 4.65
N TRP A 42 -9.08 18.32 4.57
CA TRP A 42 -9.55 19.31 3.61
C TRP A 42 -8.82 20.65 3.65
N ASP A 43 -8.31 21.02 4.82
CA ASP A 43 -7.54 22.24 5.08
C ASP A 43 -6.06 22.13 4.66
N LYS A 44 -5.51 20.90 4.57
CA LYS A 44 -4.12 20.65 4.20
C LYS A 44 -3.95 20.20 2.76
N GLN A 45 -4.67 19.18 2.33
CA GLN A 45 -4.65 18.63 0.97
C GLN A 45 -3.24 18.30 0.46
N LEU A 46 -2.40 17.76 1.34
CA LEU A 46 -1.02 17.37 1.03
C LEU A 46 -0.94 15.96 0.44
N TYR A 47 -1.98 15.15 0.68
CA TYR A 47 -2.14 13.77 0.22
C TYR A 47 -0.95 12.86 0.53
N GLY A 48 -0.86 11.75 -0.18
CA GLY A 48 0.18 10.74 -0.07
C GLY A 48 -0.39 9.37 0.31
N HIS A 49 0.35 8.30 0.01
CA HIS A 49 -0.02 6.93 0.31
C HIS A 49 1.17 6.17 0.89
N SER A 50 0.94 5.35 1.91
CA SER A 50 1.95 4.57 2.61
C SER A 50 2.05 3.17 2.00
N PHE A 51 3.25 2.77 1.62
CA PHE A 51 3.57 1.44 1.10
C PHE A 51 4.51 0.74 2.07
N GLY A 52 4.08 -0.39 2.59
CA GLY A 52 4.83 -1.22 3.53
C GLY A 52 4.81 -2.69 3.16
N THR A 53 5.68 -3.47 3.76
CA THR A 53 5.72 -4.92 3.63
C THR A 53 5.63 -5.56 5.00
N THR A 54 4.76 -6.54 5.13
CA THR A 54 4.65 -7.33 6.34
C THR A 54 5.08 -8.77 6.08
N THR A 55 5.78 -9.36 7.04
CA THR A 55 6.29 -10.72 6.90
C THR A 55 5.62 -11.67 7.87
N GLY A 56 5.32 -12.88 7.40
CA GLY A 56 4.69 -13.90 8.25
C GLY A 56 4.09 -15.05 7.45
N THR A 57 3.57 -16.01 8.17
CA THR A 57 2.78 -17.10 7.59
C THR A 57 1.43 -16.58 7.10
N TYR A 58 0.75 -17.32 6.25
CA TYR A 58 -0.60 -17.01 5.78
C TYR A 58 -1.55 -16.60 6.93
N ALA A 59 -1.61 -17.38 8.00
CA ALA A 59 -2.49 -17.10 9.14
C ALA A 59 -2.12 -15.81 9.87
N GLN A 60 -0.83 -15.53 10.04
CA GLN A 60 -0.36 -14.29 10.68
C GLN A 60 -0.68 -13.07 9.84
N LEU A 61 -0.50 -13.15 8.53
CA LEU A 61 -0.79 -12.07 7.61
C LEU A 61 -2.29 -11.79 7.52
N GLY A 62 -3.14 -12.83 7.44
CA GLY A 62 -4.59 -12.69 7.46
C GLY A 62 -5.08 -11.98 8.72
N THR A 63 -4.65 -12.45 9.91
CA THR A 63 -4.98 -11.80 11.18
C THR A 63 -4.53 -10.33 11.23
N LYS A 64 -3.33 -10.05 10.72
CA LYS A 64 -2.81 -8.68 10.68
C LYS A 64 -3.63 -7.79 9.76
N GLY A 65 -3.99 -8.28 8.59
CA GLY A 65 -4.82 -7.58 7.62
C GLY A 65 -6.21 -7.25 8.18
N GLU A 66 -6.88 -8.21 8.82
CA GLU A 66 -8.20 -8.03 9.44
C GLU A 66 -8.21 -6.97 10.55
N LEU A 67 -7.07 -6.75 11.22
CA LEU A 67 -6.91 -5.72 12.24
C LEU A 67 -6.61 -4.33 11.65
N ARG A 68 -6.33 -4.25 10.34
CA ARG A 68 -6.08 -2.99 9.63
C ARG A 68 -7.34 -2.55 8.90
N ASN A 69 -7.53 -1.25 8.82
CA ASN A 69 -8.58 -0.62 8.02
C ASN A 69 -8.14 0.81 7.72
N ASN A 70 -7.47 1.00 6.59
CA ASN A 70 -6.89 2.29 6.23
C ASN A 70 -6.75 2.41 4.69
N GLN A 71 -7.47 3.34 4.09
CA GLN A 71 -7.40 3.61 2.66
C GLN A 71 -6.06 4.19 2.20
N HIS A 72 -5.29 4.78 3.11
CA HIS A 72 -4.00 5.40 2.79
C HIS A 72 -2.80 4.48 3.06
N GLU A 73 -3.04 3.18 3.19
CA GLU A 73 -2.04 2.18 3.52
C GLU A 73 -2.15 0.95 2.62
N THR A 74 -1.04 0.52 2.05
CA THR A 74 -0.87 -0.76 1.36
C THR A 74 0.17 -1.58 2.09
N LEU A 75 -0.15 -2.83 2.41
CA LEU A 75 0.76 -3.81 2.99
C LEU A 75 0.90 -5.01 2.06
N LEU A 76 2.12 -5.25 1.56
CA LEU A 76 2.44 -6.44 0.79
C LEU A 76 2.84 -7.58 1.74
N GLY A 77 2.16 -8.72 1.64
CA GLY A 77 2.44 -9.90 2.45
C GLY A 77 3.56 -10.76 1.85
N VAL A 78 4.59 -11.06 2.64
CA VAL A 78 5.71 -11.91 2.23
C VAL A 78 6.02 -12.95 3.29
N ASN A 79 6.24 -14.21 2.88
CA ASN A 79 6.66 -15.28 3.77
C ASN A 79 8.10 -15.69 3.44
N LYS A 80 8.97 -15.68 4.45
CA LYS A 80 10.37 -16.18 4.42
C LYS A 80 11.19 -15.81 3.17
N SER A 81 11.05 -14.60 2.64
CA SER A 81 11.92 -14.16 1.56
C SER A 81 13.36 -13.95 2.06
N PRO A 82 14.38 -14.29 1.23
CA PRO A 82 15.76 -13.92 1.52
C PRO A 82 15.99 -12.41 1.56
N SER A 83 15.16 -11.63 0.86
CA SER A 83 15.23 -10.18 0.87
C SER A 83 14.48 -9.59 2.06
N PRO A 84 15.03 -8.58 2.75
CA PRO A 84 14.39 -7.97 3.90
C PRO A 84 13.12 -7.18 3.50
N SER A 85 12.18 -7.01 4.43
CA SER A 85 10.89 -6.36 4.21
C SER A 85 11.01 -4.94 3.63
N TRP A 86 11.95 -4.15 4.10
CA TRP A 86 12.19 -2.79 3.59
C TRP A 86 12.65 -2.77 2.13
N ALA A 87 13.39 -3.80 1.67
CA ALA A 87 13.77 -3.92 0.26
C ALA A 87 12.54 -4.24 -0.62
N TRP A 88 11.65 -5.11 -0.13
CA TRP A 88 10.37 -5.39 -0.77
C TRP A 88 9.53 -4.12 -0.88
N SER A 89 9.38 -3.36 0.22
CA SER A 89 8.62 -2.11 0.22
C SER A 89 9.17 -1.13 -0.82
N ALA A 90 10.49 -0.97 -0.91
CA ALA A 90 11.13 -0.08 -1.89
C ALA A 90 10.92 -0.57 -3.33
N ALA A 91 11.09 -1.86 -3.58
CA ALA A 91 11.05 -2.44 -4.93
C ALA A 91 9.65 -2.37 -5.55
N TYR A 92 8.61 -2.84 -4.85
CA TYR A 92 7.27 -2.81 -5.41
C TYR A 92 6.69 -1.39 -5.47
N THR A 93 7.02 -0.52 -4.50
CA THR A 93 6.63 0.89 -4.57
C THR A 93 7.28 1.58 -5.76
N GLY A 94 8.54 1.27 -6.07
CA GLY A 94 9.20 1.78 -7.28
C GLY A 94 8.48 1.37 -8.56
N ALA A 95 8.08 0.11 -8.67
CA ALA A 95 7.31 -0.40 -9.81
C ALA A 95 5.94 0.28 -9.92
N ALA A 96 5.21 0.41 -8.80
CA ALA A 96 3.93 1.10 -8.73
C ALA A 96 4.07 2.60 -9.10
N ALA A 97 5.09 3.28 -8.58
CA ALA A 97 5.33 4.69 -8.83
C ALA A 97 5.56 4.99 -10.33
N VAL A 98 6.33 4.14 -11.02
CA VAL A 98 6.53 4.27 -12.47
C VAL A 98 5.20 4.12 -13.22
N SER A 99 4.37 3.14 -12.84
CA SER A 99 3.07 2.91 -13.47
C SER A 99 2.11 4.08 -13.25
N LEU A 100 1.88 4.46 -11.99
CA LEU A 100 0.91 5.49 -11.61
C LEU A 100 1.34 6.91 -12.01
N ARG A 101 2.63 7.17 -12.16
CA ARG A 101 3.12 8.44 -12.68
C ARG A 101 2.73 8.65 -14.14
N ASN A 102 2.71 7.57 -14.93
CA ASN A 102 2.33 7.60 -16.33
C ASN A 102 0.81 7.62 -16.50
N ASP A 103 0.09 6.86 -15.69
CA ASP A 103 -1.36 6.75 -15.70
C ASP A 103 -1.85 6.45 -14.27
N PRO A 104 -2.41 7.45 -13.56
CA PRO A 104 -2.89 7.29 -12.18
C PRO A 104 -4.01 6.26 -12.01
N GLY A 105 -4.77 5.97 -13.06
CA GLY A 105 -5.87 5.01 -13.05
C GLY A 105 -5.48 3.61 -13.54
N ARG A 106 -4.20 3.36 -13.82
CA ARG A 106 -3.76 2.06 -14.32
C ARG A 106 -3.74 1.02 -13.21
N PRO A 107 -4.41 -0.15 -13.41
CA PRO A 107 -4.37 -1.24 -12.45
C PRO A 107 -2.94 -1.68 -12.12
N LEU A 108 -2.65 -1.82 -10.84
CA LEU A 108 -1.34 -2.23 -10.34
C LEU A 108 -1.24 -3.76 -10.27
N GLN A 109 -1.36 -4.38 -11.44
CA GLN A 109 -1.31 -5.84 -11.62
C GLN A 109 -0.24 -6.21 -12.63
N SER A 110 0.34 -7.40 -12.47
CA SER A 110 1.35 -7.99 -13.37
C SER A 110 2.63 -7.14 -13.57
N LEU A 111 2.88 -6.17 -12.70
CA LEU A 111 4.09 -5.34 -12.76
C LEU A 111 5.29 -6.13 -12.22
N ALA A 112 6.37 -6.20 -12.98
CA ALA A 112 7.60 -6.84 -12.54
C ALA A 112 8.25 -6.05 -11.40
N VAL A 113 8.61 -6.75 -10.33
CA VAL A 113 9.31 -6.21 -9.17
C VAL A 113 10.76 -6.65 -9.22
N GLN A 114 11.67 -5.71 -9.36
CA GLN A 114 13.11 -5.99 -9.46
C GLN A 114 13.82 -5.65 -8.14
N GLY A 115 14.95 -6.31 -7.90
CA GLY A 115 15.79 -6.02 -6.73
C GLY A 115 15.42 -6.79 -5.48
N VAL A 116 14.50 -7.75 -5.56
CA VAL A 116 14.14 -8.67 -4.47
C VAL A 116 14.24 -10.12 -4.94
N LEU A 117 14.48 -11.01 -3.99
CA LEU A 117 14.49 -12.45 -4.22
C LEU A 117 13.17 -13.06 -3.75
N ALA A 118 12.56 -13.85 -4.60
CA ALA A 118 11.36 -14.59 -4.26
C ALA A 118 11.61 -15.58 -3.10
N PRO A 119 10.59 -15.85 -2.26
CA PRO A 119 10.62 -17.00 -1.35
C PRO A 119 10.82 -18.32 -2.11
N GLU A 120 11.33 -19.33 -1.43
CA GLU A 120 11.36 -20.70 -1.96
C GLU A 120 9.94 -21.18 -2.28
N LEU A 121 9.80 -22.10 -3.24
CA LEU A 121 8.51 -22.57 -3.74
C LEU A 121 7.57 -23.02 -2.62
N GLN A 122 8.09 -23.72 -1.62
CA GLN A 122 7.34 -24.22 -0.46
C GLN A 122 6.86 -23.14 0.51
N ASP A 123 7.44 -21.94 0.43
CA ASP A 123 7.10 -20.79 1.28
C ASP A 123 6.25 -19.74 0.54
N ARG A 124 5.90 -20.00 -0.73
CA ARG A 124 4.99 -19.15 -1.50
C ARG A 124 3.54 -19.49 -1.17
N PHE A 125 2.70 -18.47 -1.17
CA PHE A 125 1.28 -18.65 -0.95
C PHE A 125 0.61 -19.27 -2.19
N GLU A 126 -0.28 -20.22 -1.95
CA GLU A 126 -1.12 -20.82 -3.00
C GLU A 126 -2.20 -19.82 -3.46
N LEU A 127 -2.83 -20.09 -4.61
CA LEU A 127 -3.87 -19.22 -5.19
C LEU A 127 -4.99 -18.91 -4.20
N THR A 128 -5.48 -19.92 -3.49
CA THR A 128 -6.55 -19.73 -2.49
C THR A 128 -6.10 -18.87 -1.32
N GLU A 129 -4.86 -19.06 -0.85
CA GLU A 129 -4.29 -18.27 0.22
C GLU A 129 -4.11 -16.80 -0.21
N ARG A 130 -3.61 -16.55 -1.42
CA ARG A 130 -3.46 -15.19 -1.97
C ARG A 130 -4.81 -14.49 -2.10
N ASN A 131 -5.84 -15.17 -2.62
CA ASN A 131 -7.18 -14.62 -2.68
C ASN A 131 -7.72 -14.24 -1.29
N ASN A 132 -7.54 -15.11 -0.31
CA ASN A 132 -7.99 -14.82 1.06
C ASN A 132 -7.21 -13.65 1.69
N LEU A 133 -5.90 -13.53 1.41
CA LEU A 133 -5.09 -12.40 1.86
C LEU A 133 -5.59 -11.09 1.25
N LEU A 134 -5.95 -11.07 -0.03
CA LEU A 134 -6.56 -9.90 -0.68
C LEU A 134 -7.89 -9.52 0.01
N TYR A 135 -8.74 -10.48 0.34
CA TYR A 135 -9.96 -10.19 1.12
C TYR A 135 -9.68 -9.69 2.53
N SER A 136 -8.53 -10.02 3.09
CA SER A 136 -8.08 -9.49 4.40
C SER A 136 -7.29 -8.18 4.29
N GLY A 137 -7.26 -7.52 3.14
CA GLY A 137 -6.57 -6.24 2.95
C GLY A 137 -5.04 -6.35 2.84
N ILE A 138 -4.51 -7.52 2.48
CA ILE A 138 -3.08 -7.75 2.25
C ILE A 138 -2.83 -7.94 0.75
N SER A 139 -2.00 -7.08 0.19
CA SER A 139 -1.54 -7.18 -1.20
C SER A 139 -0.67 -8.40 -1.42
N THR A 140 -0.71 -8.96 -2.62
CA THR A 140 -0.02 -10.21 -2.97
C THR A 140 0.83 -10.08 -4.22
N PHE A 141 1.73 -11.03 -4.39
CA PHE A 141 2.59 -11.16 -5.57
C PHE A 141 2.60 -12.61 -6.08
N THR A 142 2.98 -12.77 -7.33
CA THR A 142 3.24 -14.05 -7.97
C THR A 142 4.71 -14.14 -8.36
N VAL A 143 5.16 -15.34 -8.67
CA VAL A 143 6.50 -15.60 -9.21
C VAL A 143 6.35 -16.45 -10.45
N ASP A 144 6.84 -15.92 -11.57
CA ASP A 144 6.82 -16.60 -12.85
C ASP A 144 7.78 -17.81 -12.86
N ASP A 145 7.70 -18.66 -13.87
CA ASP A 145 8.56 -19.84 -14.03
C ASP A 145 10.05 -19.49 -14.17
N ASP A 146 10.36 -18.30 -14.67
CA ASP A 146 11.72 -17.77 -14.77
C ASP A 146 12.24 -17.13 -13.46
N GLY A 147 11.43 -17.16 -12.40
CA GLY A 147 11.74 -16.57 -11.09
C GLY A 147 11.44 -15.08 -10.98
N THR A 148 10.86 -14.44 -12.00
CA THR A 148 10.48 -13.04 -11.94
C THR A 148 9.32 -12.83 -10.96
N VAL A 149 9.53 -11.94 -9.99
CA VAL A 149 8.47 -11.51 -9.07
C VAL A 149 7.55 -10.51 -9.76
N ARG A 150 6.24 -10.72 -9.66
CA ARG A 150 5.24 -9.79 -10.17
C ARG A 150 4.21 -9.43 -9.11
N ILE A 151 3.81 -8.19 -9.09
CA ILE A 151 2.63 -7.76 -8.32
C ILE A 151 1.41 -8.51 -8.86
N GLU A 152 0.69 -9.23 -8.02
CA GLU A 152 -0.59 -9.83 -8.39
C GLU A 152 -1.71 -8.80 -8.30
N ASN A 153 -1.83 -8.15 -7.13
CA ASN A 153 -2.69 -6.98 -6.96
C ASN A 153 -2.20 -6.12 -5.78
N LEU A 154 -2.15 -4.80 -5.96
CA LEU A 154 -1.93 -3.86 -4.86
C LEU A 154 -3.25 -3.25 -4.43
N ILE A 155 -3.60 -3.54 -3.20
CA ILE A 155 -4.81 -3.07 -2.55
C ILE A 155 -4.48 -2.26 -1.30
N THR A 156 -5.42 -1.45 -0.86
CA THR A 156 -5.34 -0.80 0.44
C THR A 156 -5.72 -1.78 1.55
N THR A 157 -5.43 -1.43 2.79
CA THR A 157 -5.93 -2.21 3.94
C THR A 157 -7.39 -1.85 4.30
N TYR A 158 -8.07 -1.03 3.51
CA TYR A 158 -9.45 -0.62 3.75
C TYR A 158 -10.43 -1.76 3.46
N GLN A 159 -11.30 -2.07 4.38
CA GLN A 159 -12.26 -3.18 4.31
C GLN A 159 -13.64 -2.80 4.83
N LYS A 160 -13.74 -1.77 5.68
CA LYS A 160 -14.97 -1.42 6.39
C LYS A 160 -15.16 0.08 6.44
N ASN A 161 -16.42 0.50 6.29
CA ASN A 161 -16.82 1.90 6.47
C ASN A 161 -16.79 2.33 7.96
N GLY A 162 -17.12 3.59 8.22
CA GLY A 162 -17.16 4.15 9.58
C GLY A 162 -18.20 3.52 10.49
N SER A 163 -19.18 2.80 9.96
CA SER A 163 -20.21 2.05 10.71
C SER A 163 -19.79 0.61 11.02
N GLY A 164 -18.68 0.15 10.44
CA GLY A 164 -18.16 -1.22 10.60
C GLY A 164 -18.69 -2.23 9.58
N ASP A 165 -19.49 -1.79 8.61
CA ASP A 165 -19.97 -2.65 7.53
C ASP A 165 -18.88 -2.84 6.47
N ALA A 166 -18.90 -3.98 5.77
CA ALA A 166 -17.99 -4.24 4.66
C ALA A 166 -18.18 -3.16 3.57
N ASP A 167 -17.09 -2.61 3.09
CA ASP A 167 -17.08 -1.51 2.12
C ASP A 167 -15.91 -1.67 1.13
N ASP A 168 -16.23 -1.61 -0.14
CA ASP A 168 -15.32 -1.74 -1.27
C ASP A 168 -15.08 -0.41 -2.01
N SER A 169 -15.32 0.73 -1.36
CA SER A 169 -15.15 2.06 -1.98
C SER A 169 -13.69 2.37 -2.31
N TYR A 170 -12.73 1.87 -1.55
CA TYR A 170 -11.31 2.19 -1.67
C TYR A 170 -10.39 0.96 -1.63
N PRO A 171 -10.74 -0.19 -2.27
CA PRO A 171 -9.89 -1.36 -2.20
C PRO A 171 -8.60 -1.17 -3.01
N GLU A 172 -8.66 -0.42 -4.10
CA GLU A 172 -7.59 -0.33 -5.09
C GLU A 172 -6.76 0.94 -4.93
N VAL A 173 -5.44 0.79 -4.98
CA VAL A 173 -4.49 1.92 -4.80
C VAL A 173 -4.65 2.96 -5.91
N GLU A 174 -4.85 2.54 -7.15
CA GLU A 174 -5.06 3.44 -8.30
C GLU A 174 -6.31 4.31 -8.17
N THR A 175 -7.34 3.88 -7.45
CA THR A 175 -8.51 4.70 -7.14
C THR A 175 -8.09 5.94 -6.36
N LEU A 176 -7.26 5.79 -5.34
CA LEU A 176 -6.75 6.92 -4.54
C LEU A 176 -5.82 7.82 -5.33
N PHE A 177 -4.95 7.26 -6.19
CA PHE A 177 -4.08 8.06 -7.03
C PHE A 177 -4.87 8.84 -8.09
N SER A 178 -5.93 8.26 -8.64
CA SER A 178 -6.87 8.97 -9.52
C SER A 178 -7.57 10.12 -8.78
N LEU A 179 -8.01 9.90 -7.54
CA LEU A 179 -8.60 10.95 -6.70
C LEU A 179 -7.59 12.06 -6.40
N MET A 180 -6.35 11.73 -6.05
CA MET A 180 -5.30 12.73 -5.85
C MET A 180 -5.06 13.57 -7.10
N PHE A 181 -4.98 12.94 -8.26
CA PHE A 181 -4.79 13.62 -9.54
C PHE A 181 -5.94 14.57 -9.85
N VAL A 182 -7.19 14.08 -9.79
CA VAL A 182 -8.39 14.88 -10.08
C VAL A 182 -8.51 16.05 -9.11
N THR A 183 -8.32 15.80 -7.81
CA THR A 183 -8.45 16.86 -6.79
C THR A 183 -7.41 17.97 -6.98
N ARG A 184 -6.16 17.61 -7.29
CA ARG A 184 -5.10 18.59 -7.59
C ARG A 184 -5.40 19.38 -8.86
N TYR A 185 -5.87 18.71 -9.90
CA TYR A 185 -6.25 19.33 -11.15
C TYR A 185 -7.39 20.35 -10.95
N LEU A 186 -8.45 19.96 -10.26
CA LEU A 186 -9.58 20.84 -9.96
C LEU A 186 -9.16 22.04 -9.12
N ARG A 187 -8.30 21.84 -8.11
CA ARG A 187 -7.77 22.93 -7.30
C ARG A 187 -7.02 23.94 -8.17
N THR A 188 -6.17 23.49 -9.07
CA THR A 188 -5.43 24.39 -9.97
C THR A 188 -6.37 25.13 -10.92
N ALA A 189 -7.38 24.45 -11.48
CA ALA A 189 -8.34 25.04 -12.41
C ALA A 189 -9.27 26.07 -11.75
N VAL A 190 -9.56 25.92 -10.45
CA VAL A 190 -10.43 26.87 -9.71
C VAL A 190 -9.64 28.09 -9.20
N THR A 191 -8.33 27.95 -8.99
CA THR A 191 -7.47 29.04 -8.46
C THR A 191 -6.75 29.84 -9.57
N SER A 192 -6.87 29.43 -10.83
CA SER A 192 -6.38 30.13 -12.02
C SER A 192 -7.44 31.09 -12.59
#